data_c77279253a92e49974e18c734a63902c
#
_entry.id   c77279253a92e49974e18c734a63902c
#
_cell.length_a   1.000
_cell.length_b   1.000
_cell.length_c   1.000
_cell.angle_alpha   90.00
_cell.angle_beta   90.00
_cell.angle_gamma   90.00
#
_symmetry.space_group_name_H-M   'P 1'
#
loop_
_entity.id
_entity.type
_entity.pdbx_description
1 polymer ?
#
loop_
_entity_poly.entity_id
_entity_poly.type
_entity_poly.pdbx_seq_one_letter_code
_entity_poly.pdbx_strand_id
1 'polypeptide(L)'
;MNAVFLDYESLDKNDLDFSALHAVFSQLELYPSTLATQVLARVQHADVIISNKVVLDAETLKQCSSLKLILISATGTNNIDLAQAKAQGITVCNCQCYGTSAVAQHTLMLMLALATSVIQYDRAVRQGEWNKSPIFCLLDFPIVELAGKTLGILGYGELGQAVAKLAEAFGMKIIVGALPNRSTGNRVALSELLPQVAH
;
A
#
# COMPACT_ATOMS: atom_id res chain seq x y z
N MET A 1 -30.87 -5.84 0.15
CA MET A 1 -29.77 -5.71 -0.81
C MET A 1 -28.89 -6.93 -0.64
N ASN A 2 -28.52 -7.53 -1.78
CA ASN A 2 -27.63 -8.71 -1.79
C ASN A 2 -26.19 -8.21 -1.98
N ALA A 3 -25.31 -8.55 -1.06
CA ALA A 3 -23.92 -8.18 -1.11
C ALA A 3 -23.02 -9.41 -1.25
N VAL A 4 -21.91 -9.24 -1.94
CA VAL A 4 -20.90 -10.28 -2.12
C VAL A 4 -19.54 -9.71 -1.77
N PHE A 5 -18.80 -10.36 -0.87
CA PHE A 5 -17.40 -10.05 -0.59
C PHE A 5 -16.51 -11.10 -1.24
N LEU A 6 -15.71 -10.69 -2.22
CA LEU A 6 -15.04 -11.60 -3.14
C LEU A 6 -13.72 -12.21 -2.63
N ASP A 7 -13.04 -11.54 -1.68
CA ASP A 7 -11.67 -11.87 -1.30
C ASP A 7 -11.32 -11.43 0.13
N TYR A 8 -12.20 -11.73 1.09
CA TYR A 8 -12.04 -11.24 2.46
C TYR A 8 -10.75 -11.75 3.13
N GLU A 9 -10.27 -12.96 2.80
CA GLU A 9 -9.03 -13.53 3.34
C GLU A 9 -7.79 -12.67 3.02
N SER A 10 -7.88 -11.82 1.98
CA SER A 10 -6.83 -10.85 1.68
C SER A 10 -6.65 -9.75 2.75
N LEU A 11 -7.61 -9.63 3.68
CA LEU A 11 -7.65 -8.64 4.76
C LEU A 11 -7.69 -9.29 6.14
N ASP A 12 -8.20 -10.53 6.21
CA ASP A 12 -8.55 -11.20 7.45
C ASP A 12 -7.51 -12.26 7.85
N LYS A 13 -7.20 -12.29 9.14
CA LYS A 13 -6.42 -13.35 9.81
C LYS A 13 -7.27 -14.07 10.85
N ASN A 14 -8.58 -14.17 10.62
CA ASN A 14 -9.63 -14.57 11.55
C ASN A 14 -9.78 -13.59 12.73
N ASP A 15 -9.60 -12.30 12.47
CA ASP A 15 -9.70 -11.21 13.43
C ASP A 15 -10.69 -10.12 12.99
N LEU A 16 -11.36 -10.26 11.84
CA LEU A 16 -12.40 -9.35 11.39
C LEU A 16 -13.78 -9.76 11.89
N ASP A 17 -14.51 -8.79 12.43
CA ASP A 17 -15.91 -8.95 12.78
C ASP A 17 -16.82 -8.46 11.63
N PHE A 18 -17.50 -9.38 10.98
CA PHE A 18 -18.46 -9.10 9.91
C PHE A 18 -19.88 -8.81 10.40
N SER A 19 -20.14 -8.78 11.71
CA SER A 19 -21.49 -8.57 12.27
C SER A 19 -22.14 -7.28 11.77
N ALA A 20 -21.35 -6.21 11.65
CA ALA A 20 -21.83 -4.94 11.12
C ALA A 20 -22.27 -5.04 9.64
N LEU A 21 -21.58 -5.82 8.81
CA LEU A 21 -21.98 -6.07 7.43
C LEU A 21 -23.24 -6.92 7.36
N HIS A 22 -23.35 -7.97 8.18
CA HIS A 22 -24.55 -8.79 8.27
C HIS A 22 -25.78 -8.00 8.74
N ALA A 23 -25.58 -6.95 9.54
CA ALA A 23 -26.69 -6.09 9.99
C ALA A 23 -27.18 -5.15 8.86
N VAL A 24 -26.34 -4.80 7.90
CA VAL A 24 -26.68 -3.88 6.80
C VAL A 24 -27.28 -4.60 5.60
N PHE A 25 -26.78 -5.79 5.28
CA PHE A 25 -27.19 -6.53 4.08
C PHE A 25 -28.16 -7.66 4.43
N SER A 26 -29.26 -7.75 3.71
CA SER A 26 -30.25 -8.82 3.88
C SER A 26 -29.70 -10.20 3.51
N GLN A 27 -28.77 -10.23 2.55
CA GLN A 27 -27.96 -11.39 2.19
C GLN A 27 -26.53 -10.92 1.98
N LEU A 28 -25.57 -11.61 2.59
CA LEU A 28 -24.15 -11.36 2.46
C LEU A 28 -23.44 -12.67 2.21
N GLU A 29 -22.87 -12.80 1.03
CA GLU A 29 -22.00 -13.93 0.67
C GLU A 29 -20.54 -13.54 0.88
N LEU A 30 -19.81 -14.36 1.64
CA LEU A 30 -18.40 -14.15 1.96
C LEU A 30 -17.55 -15.22 1.28
N TYR A 31 -16.68 -14.80 0.36
CA TYR A 31 -15.72 -15.68 -0.29
C TYR A 31 -14.31 -15.36 0.22
N PRO A 32 -13.56 -16.36 0.73
CA PRO A 32 -12.17 -16.14 1.17
C PRO A 32 -11.30 -15.66 0.01
N SER A 33 -11.48 -16.25 -1.17
CA SER A 33 -10.82 -15.85 -2.41
C SER A 33 -11.72 -16.12 -3.62
N THR A 34 -11.50 -15.44 -4.74
CA THR A 34 -12.26 -15.60 -5.97
C THR A 34 -11.32 -15.69 -7.18
N LEU A 35 -11.34 -16.80 -7.89
CA LEU A 35 -10.61 -16.96 -9.15
C LEU A 35 -11.29 -16.16 -10.27
N ALA A 36 -10.54 -15.72 -11.28
CA ALA A 36 -11.07 -14.96 -12.40
C ALA A 36 -12.26 -15.66 -13.09
N THR A 37 -12.22 -16.98 -13.22
CA THR A 37 -13.30 -17.80 -13.82
C THR A 37 -14.59 -17.86 -12.98
N GLN A 38 -14.52 -17.49 -11.70
CA GLN A 38 -15.64 -17.54 -10.76
C GLN A 38 -16.32 -16.17 -10.57
N VAL A 39 -15.65 -15.08 -11.00
CA VAL A 39 -16.09 -13.71 -10.70
C VAL A 39 -17.53 -13.50 -11.16
N LEU A 40 -17.81 -13.70 -12.44
CA LEU A 40 -19.13 -13.43 -13.01
C LEU A 40 -20.24 -14.21 -12.31
N ALA A 41 -20.05 -15.50 -12.08
CA ALA A 41 -21.05 -16.34 -11.42
C ALA A 41 -21.39 -15.86 -10.00
N ARG A 42 -20.42 -15.21 -9.32
CA ARG A 42 -20.61 -14.70 -7.96
C ARG A 42 -21.25 -13.31 -7.92
N VAL A 43 -21.02 -12.47 -8.96
CA VAL A 43 -21.43 -11.06 -8.89
C VAL A 43 -22.64 -10.70 -9.74
N GLN A 44 -23.05 -11.54 -10.72
CA GLN A 44 -24.08 -11.18 -11.71
C GLN A 44 -25.44 -10.78 -11.12
N HIS A 45 -25.76 -11.23 -9.90
CA HIS A 45 -27.01 -10.94 -9.21
C HIS A 45 -26.83 -10.07 -7.94
N ALA A 46 -25.63 -9.54 -7.70
CA ALA A 46 -25.34 -8.70 -6.55
C ALA A 46 -25.85 -7.26 -6.76
N ASP A 47 -26.39 -6.67 -5.70
CA ASP A 47 -26.62 -5.22 -5.60
C ASP A 47 -25.34 -4.49 -5.19
N VAL A 48 -24.49 -5.15 -4.38
CA VAL A 48 -23.27 -4.60 -3.81
C VAL A 48 -22.13 -5.60 -3.94
N ILE A 49 -20.98 -5.15 -4.41
CA ILE A 49 -19.74 -5.94 -4.43
C ILE A 49 -18.73 -5.30 -3.47
N ILE A 50 -18.13 -6.11 -2.62
CA ILE A 50 -16.99 -5.74 -1.78
C ILE A 50 -15.78 -6.53 -2.27
N SER A 51 -14.66 -5.86 -2.52
CA SER A 51 -13.43 -6.52 -2.97
C SER A 51 -12.19 -5.72 -2.58
N ASN A 52 -11.08 -6.41 -2.38
CA ASN A 52 -9.77 -5.79 -2.22
C ASN A 52 -8.98 -5.81 -3.55
N LYS A 53 -8.85 -6.98 -4.19
CA LYS A 53 -7.95 -7.17 -5.35
C LYS A 53 -8.58 -7.87 -6.55
N VAL A 54 -9.79 -8.42 -6.41
CA VAL A 54 -10.45 -9.10 -7.55
C VAL A 54 -10.74 -8.08 -8.65
N VAL A 55 -10.42 -8.45 -9.89
CA VAL A 55 -10.64 -7.59 -11.05
C VAL A 55 -12.11 -7.65 -11.47
N LEU A 56 -12.71 -6.47 -11.65
CA LEU A 56 -14.03 -6.26 -12.21
C LEU A 56 -13.87 -5.44 -13.50
N ASP A 57 -13.70 -6.14 -14.60
CA ASP A 57 -13.52 -5.55 -15.91
C ASP A 57 -14.87 -5.11 -16.54
N ALA A 58 -14.80 -4.41 -17.67
CA ALA A 58 -15.96 -3.90 -18.36
C ALA A 58 -16.96 -5.01 -18.75
N GLU A 59 -16.46 -6.18 -19.17
CA GLU A 59 -17.32 -7.28 -19.62
C GLU A 59 -18.08 -7.92 -18.44
N THR A 60 -17.43 -8.04 -17.30
CA THR A 60 -18.08 -8.49 -16.06
C THR A 60 -19.14 -7.49 -15.61
N LEU A 61 -18.80 -6.19 -15.56
CA LEU A 61 -19.72 -5.15 -15.10
C LEU A 61 -20.96 -5.03 -16.00
N LYS A 62 -20.85 -5.17 -17.32
CA LYS A 62 -21.98 -5.17 -18.23
C LYS A 62 -23.03 -6.22 -17.91
N GLN A 63 -22.62 -7.34 -17.34
CA GLN A 63 -23.50 -8.46 -17.01
C GLN A 63 -24.14 -8.33 -15.61
N CYS A 64 -23.75 -7.31 -14.84
CA CYS A 64 -24.26 -7.06 -13.48
C CYS A 64 -25.37 -5.99 -13.50
N SER A 65 -26.55 -6.33 -14.03
CA SER A 65 -27.64 -5.37 -14.22
C SER A 65 -28.26 -4.80 -12.93
N SER A 66 -28.13 -5.51 -11.82
CA SER A 66 -28.65 -5.10 -10.49
C SER A 66 -27.64 -4.32 -9.66
N LEU A 67 -26.38 -4.24 -10.10
CA LEU A 67 -25.29 -3.68 -9.33
C LEU A 67 -25.41 -2.16 -9.18
N LYS A 68 -25.31 -1.67 -7.95
CA LYS A 68 -25.46 -0.25 -7.59
C LYS A 68 -24.19 0.31 -6.94
N LEU A 69 -23.44 -0.54 -6.24
CA LEU A 69 -22.33 -0.11 -5.42
C LEU A 69 -21.18 -1.10 -5.47
N ILE A 70 -19.96 -0.59 -5.62
CA ILE A 70 -18.71 -1.35 -5.45
C ILE A 70 -17.92 -0.69 -4.31
N LEU A 71 -17.58 -1.47 -3.30
CA LEU A 71 -16.75 -1.07 -2.16
C LEU A 71 -15.37 -1.71 -2.30
N ILE A 72 -14.35 -0.89 -2.48
CA ILE A 72 -12.96 -1.35 -2.57
C ILE A 72 -12.29 -1.19 -1.21
N SER A 73 -11.91 -2.32 -0.60
CA SER A 73 -11.21 -2.37 0.69
C SER A 73 -9.71 -2.03 0.54
N ALA A 74 -9.39 -1.09 -0.34
CA ALA A 74 -8.05 -0.61 -0.64
C ALA A 74 -8.10 0.85 -1.10
N THR A 75 -6.95 1.51 -1.16
CA THR A 75 -6.85 2.86 -1.72
C THR A 75 -6.89 2.86 -3.25
N GLY A 76 -6.19 1.92 -3.89
CA GLY A 76 -6.16 1.81 -5.35
C GLY A 76 -7.44 1.20 -5.92
N THR A 77 -7.90 1.72 -7.05
CA THR A 77 -9.10 1.26 -7.78
C THR A 77 -8.77 0.69 -9.16
N ASN A 78 -7.51 0.36 -9.41
CA ASN A 78 -7.02 -0.11 -10.71
C ASN A 78 -7.54 -1.51 -11.12
N ASN A 79 -8.17 -2.21 -10.20
CA ASN A 79 -8.84 -3.49 -10.43
C ASN A 79 -10.31 -3.31 -10.87
N ILE A 80 -10.81 -2.09 -11.01
CA ILE A 80 -12.19 -1.79 -11.44
C ILE A 80 -12.16 -0.98 -12.72
N ASP A 81 -12.98 -1.35 -13.69
CA ASP A 81 -13.25 -0.48 -14.84
C ASP A 81 -14.19 0.66 -14.43
N LEU A 82 -13.58 1.78 -14.01
CA LEU A 82 -14.31 2.96 -13.53
C LEU A 82 -15.15 3.61 -14.64
N ALA A 83 -14.74 3.49 -15.92
CA ALA A 83 -15.46 4.06 -17.04
C ALA A 83 -16.78 3.31 -17.26
N GLN A 84 -16.72 1.98 -17.26
CA GLN A 84 -17.89 1.13 -17.38
C GLN A 84 -18.81 1.26 -16.16
N ALA A 85 -18.26 1.28 -14.94
CA ALA A 85 -19.05 1.49 -13.72
C ALA A 85 -19.84 2.80 -13.78
N LYS A 86 -19.18 3.90 -14.18
CA LYS A 86 -19.83 5.20 -14.37
C LYS A 86 -20.91 5.18 -15.45
N ALA A 87 -20.68 4.52 -16.58
CA ALA A 87 -21.63 4.41 -17.67
C ALA A 87 -22.93 3.69 -17.25
N GLN A 88 -22.84 2.76 -16.31
CA GLN A 88 -23.97 2.03 -15.74
C GLN A 88 -24.57 2.69 -14.48
N GLY A 89 -24.05 3.83 -14.02
CA GLY A 89 -24.51 4.49 -12.81
C GLY A 89 -24.12 3.77 -11.51
N ILE A 90 -23.10 2.90 -11.57
CA ILE A 90 -22.60 2.18 -10.40
C ILE A 90 -21.68 3.11 -9.59
N THR A 91 -21.99 3.28 -8.32
CA THR A 91 -21.11 4.03 -7.40
C THR A 91 -19.91 3.19 -7.00
N VAL A 92 -18.71 3.74 -7.09
CA VAL A 92 -17.47 3.07 -6.63
C VAL A 92 -16.87 3.87 -5.49
N CYS A 93 -16.69 3.24 -4.33
CA CYS A 93 -16.05 3.81 -3.15
C CYS A 93 -14.78 3.01 -2.80
N ASN A 94 -13.77 3.72 -2.32
CA ASN A 94 -12.51 3.13 -1.89
C ASN A 94 -12.12 3.64 -0.49
N CYS A 95 -11.15 2.98 0.16
CA CYS A 95 -10.60 3.42 1.44
C CYS A 95 -9.47 4.43 1.20
N GLN A 96 -9.57 5.59 1.83
CA GLN A 96 -8.54 6.63 1.76
C GLN A 96 -7.91 6.85 3.13
N CYS A 97 -6.65 7.27 3.14
CA CYS A 97 -5.92 7.76 4.31
C CYS A 97 -5.70 6.75 5.46
N TYR A 98 -6.15 5.51 5.34
CA TYR A 98 -6.07 4.52 6.44
C TYR A 98 -4.64 3.99 6.68
N GLY A 99 -3.83 3.91 5.65
CA GLY A 99 -2.49 3.31 5.70
C GLY A 99 -1.33 4.30 5.84
N THR A 100 -1.58 5.60 5.88
CA THR A 100 -0.54 6.64 5.77
C THR A 100 0.53 6.51 6.85
N SER A 101 0.13 6.43 8.11
CA SER A 101 1.06 6.29 9.23
C SER A 101 1.84 4.98 9.18
N ALA A 102 1.15 3.86 8.89
CA ALA A 102 1.76 2.55 8.83
C ALA A 102 2.78 2.43 7.69
N VAL A 103 2.46 2.95 6.50
CA VAL A 103 3.36 2.95 5.34
C VAL A 103 4.57 3.84 5.59
N ALA A 104 4.38 5.04 6.14
CA ALA A 104 5.47 5.95 6.45
C ALA A 104 6.41 5.36 7.51
N GLN A 105 5.86 4.78 8.59
CA GLN A 105 6.62 4.07 9.62
C GLN A 105 7.42 2.91 9.03
N HIS A 106 6.80 2.07 8.20
CA HIS A 106 7.46 0.92 7.58
C HIS A 106 8.59 1.35 6.64
N THR A 107 8.35 2.41 5.85
CA THR A 107 9.39 2.98 4.97
C THR A 107 10.60 3.42 5.78
N LEU A 108 10.40 4.16 6.86
CA LEU A 108 11.50 4.62 7.70
C LEU A 108 12.20 3.46 8.41
N MET A 109 11.46 2.45 8.88
CA MET A 109 12.04 1.23 9.45
C MET A 109 12.99 0.54 8.45
N LEU A 110 12.59 0.41 7.17
CA LEU A 110 13.44 -0.17 6.13
C LEU A 110 14.68 0.69 5.88
N MET A 111 14.54 2.02 5.81
CA MET A 111 15.67 2.93 5.65
C MET A 111 16.67 2.80 6.80
N LEU A 112 16.20 2.79 8.03
CA LEU A 112 17.05 2.62 9.21
C LEU A 112 17.71 1.23 9.24
N ALA A 113 16.98 0.17 8.91
CA ALA A 113 17.53 -1.18 8.86
C ALA A 113 18.67 -1.32 7.85
N LEU A 114 18.55 -0.67 6.68
CA LEU A 114 19.59 -0.66 5.67
C LEU A 114 20.76 0.24 6.09
N ALA A 115 20.50 1.43 6.57
CA ALA A 115 21.53 2.39 6.97
C ALA A 115 22.40 1.91 8.14
N THR A 116 21.82 1.16 9.07
CA THR A 116 22.52 0.72 10.28
C THR A 116 23.01 -0.73 10.22
N SER A 117 22.78 -1.44 9.11
CA SER A 117 23.11 -2.87 8.98
C SER A 117 22.55 -3.73 10.14
N VAL A 118 21.39 -3.34 10.71
CA VAL A 118 20.85 -3.93 11.94
C VAL A 118 20.65 -5.44 11.85
N ILE A 119 20.26 -5.95 10.68
CA ILE A 119 20.05 -7.40 10.46
C ILE A 119 21.37 -8.18 10.60
N GLN A 120 22.47 -7.62 10.06
CA GLN A 120 23.79 -8.23 10.15
C GLN A 120 24.30 -8.19 11.59
N TYR A 121 24.14 -7.07 12.27
CA TYR A 121 24.52 -6.93 13.67
C TYR A 121 23.70 -7.83 14.60
N ASP A 122 22.37 -7.92 14.43
CA ASP A 122 21.53 -8.85 15.20
C ASP A 122 22.04 -10.29 15.06
N ARG A 123 22.35 -10.72 13.83
CA ARG A 123 22.90 -12.05 13.57
C ARG A 123 24.24 -12.26 14.25
N ALA A 124 25.17 -11.32 14.13
CA ALA A 124 26.48 -11.41 14.74
C ALA A 124 26.40 -11.49 16.28
N VAL A 125 25.54 -10.66 16.89
CA VAL A 125 25.32 -10.70 18.34
C VAL A 125 24.74 -12.04 18.79
N ARG A 126 23.74 -12.60 18.08
CA ARG A 126 23.19 -13.92 18.40
C ARG A 126 24.18 -15.07 18.24
N GLN A 127 25.16 -14.91 17.34
CA GLN A 127 26.27 -15.86 17.16
C GLN A 127 27.39 -15.70 18.21
N GLY A 128 27.25 -14.73 19.11
CA GLY A 128 28.22 -14.49 20.19
C GLY A 128 29.46 -13.71 19.76
N GLU A 129 29.44 -13.08 18.56
CA GLU A 129 30.58 -12.31 18.06
C GLU A 129 30.89 -11.09 18.95
N TRP A 130 29.88 -10.49 19.56
CA TRP A 130 30.06 -9.42 20.53
C TRP A 130 30.99 -9.83 21.71
N ASN A 131 30.76 -11.02 22.25
CA ASN A 131 31.51 -11.55 23.38
C ASN A 131 32.95 -11.96 23.02
N LYS A 132 33.20 -12.21 21.72
CA LYS A 132 34.53 -12.58 21.21
C LYS A 132 35.35 -11.36 20.78
N SER A 133 34.70 -10.21 20.63
CA SER A 133 35.39 -8.98 20.21
C SER A 133 36.48 -8.60 21.21
N PRO A 134 37.69 -8.30 20.74
CA PRO A 134 38.78 -7.83 21.61
C PRO A 134 38.59 -6.36 22.05
N ILE A 135 37.57 -5.67 21.50
CA ILE A 135 37.24 -4.29 21.81
C ILE A 135 35.77 -4.21 22.24
N PHE A 136 35.37 -3.07 22.79
CA PHE A 136 34.03 -2.86 23.35
C PHE A 136 32.90 -2.77 22.32
N CYS A 137 33.17 -2.94 21.02
CA CYS A 137 32.19 -2.81 19.92
C CYS A 137 32.44 -3.83 18.78
N LEU A 138 31.51 -3.93 17.86
CA LEU A 138 31.66 -4.58 16.56
C LEU A 138 31.64 -3.51 15.45
N LEU A 139 32.60 -3.59 14.51
CA LEU A 139 32.77 -2.64 13.41
C LEU A 139 32.69 -3.33 12.03
N ASP A 140 32.15 -4.54 11.99
CA ASP A 140 32.24 -5.44 10.84
C ASP A 140 31.32 -5.00 9.70
N PHE A 141 30.25 -4.27 10.00
CA PHE A 141 29.27 -3.85 9.00
C PHE A 141 29.18 -2.33 8.96
N PRO A 142 29.03 -1.75 7.74
CA PRO A 142 28.96 -0.30 7.60
C PRO A 142 27.68 0.25 8.26
N ILE A 143 27.83 1.39 8.93
CA ILE A 143 26.72 2.18 9.46
C ILE A 143 26.76 3.55 8.80
N VAL A 144 25.62 3.98 8.28
CA VAL A 144 25.45 5.28 7.66
C VAL A 144 24.44 6.08 8.48
N GLU A 145 24.81 7.29 8.87
CA GLU A 145 23.87 8.23 9.48
C GLU A 145 22.97 8.86 8.44
N LEU A 146 21.67 8.97 8.73
CA LEU A 146 20.69 9.61 7.86
C LEU A 146 20.79 11.14 7.92
N ALA A 147 21.23 11.69 9.03
CA ALA A 147 21.35 13.14 9.23
C ALA A 147 22.25 13.77 8.17
N GLY A 148 21.79 14.87 7.57
CA GLY A 148 22.46 15.57 6.50
C GLY A 148 22.39 14.92 5.10
N LYS A 149 21.92 13.68 5.00
CA LYS A 149 21.72 12.99 3.73
C LYS A 149 20.49 13.51 3.01
N THR A 150 20.43 13.27 1.70
CA THR A 150 19.32 13.68 0.84
C THR A 150 18.42 12.48 0.54
N LEU A 151 17.12 12.63 0.77
CA LEU A 151 16.09 11.67 0.37
C LEU A 151 15.35 12.18 -0.87
N GLY A 152 15.44 11.45 -1.97
CA GLY A 152 14.64 11.69 -3.17
C GLY A 152 13.29 11.01 -3.08
N ILE A 153 12.20 11.75 -3.30
CA ILE A 153 10.84 11.20 -3.26
C ILE A 153 10.19 11.31 -4.63
N LEU A 154 9.82 10.17 -5.22
CA LEU A 154 9.03 10.09 -6.44
C LEU A 154 7.57 9.81 -6.08
N GLY A 155 6.71 10.83 -6.24
CA GLY A 155 5.32 10.76 -5.78
C GLY A 155 5.11 11.45 -4.44
N TYR A 156 4.83 12.75 -4.48
CA TYR A 156 4.65 13.60 -3.30
C TYR A 156 3.16 13.83 -3.00
N GLY A 157 2.41 12.73 -2.94
CA GLY A 157 1.05 12.68 -2.41
C GLY A 157 1.06 12.49 -0.89
N GLU A 158 -0.04 12.02 -0.32
CA GLU A 158 -0.21 11.81 1.11
C GLU A 158 0.91 10.95 1.72
N LEU A 159 1.20 9.79 1.13
CA LEU A 159 2.25 8.89 1.61
C LEU A 159 3.65 9.52 1.51
N GLY A 160 3.97 10.14 0.35
CA GLY A 160 5.27 10.81 0.16
C GLY A 160 5.50 11.96 1.14
N GLN A 161 4.46 12.74 1.44
CA GLN A 161 4.54 13.82 2.44
C GLN A 161 4.73 13.27 3.86
N ALA A 162 4.05 12.17 4.21
CA ALA A 162 4.21 11.54 5.50
C ALA A 162 5.63 10.98 5.70
N VAL A 163 6.20 10.34 4.67
CA VAL A 163 7.59 9.87 4.69
C VAL A 163 8.56 11.05 4.79
N ALA A 164 8.36 12.12 4.01
CA ALA A 164 9.18 13.33 4.07
C ALA A 164 9.25 13.90 5.48
N LYS A 165 8.10 14.07 6.12
CA LYS A 165 8.01 14.60 7.50
C LYS A 165 8.81 13.76 8.50
N LEU A 166 8.80 12.44 8.39
CA LEU A 166 9.59 11.57 9.25
C LEU A 166 11.08 11.66 8.93
N ALA A 167 11.46 11.68 7.65
CA ALA A 167 12.85 11.79 7.24
C ALA A 167 13.46 13.15 7.63
N GLU A 168 12.72 14.24 7.54
CA GLU A 168 13.12 15.57 8.04
C GLU A 168 13.39 15.56 9.54
N ALA A 169 12.61 14.82 10.34
CA ALA A 169 12.83 14.65 11.77
C ALA A 169 14.14 13.90 12.08
N PHE A 170 14.63 13.10 11.12
CA PHE A 170 15.97 12.47 11.16
C PHE A 170 17.08 13.36 10.58
N GLY A 171 16.80 14.63 10.30
CA GLY A 171 17.77 15.58 9.77
C GLY A 171 18.10 15.41 8.29
N MET A 172 17.28 14.68 7.53
CA MET A 172 17.47 14.52 6.09
C MET A 172 16.98 15.75 5.31
N LYS A 173 17.58 15.96 4.15
CA LYS A 173 17.09 16.92 3.15
C LYS A 173 16.16 16.21 2.18
N ILE A 174 15.02 16.84 1.84
CA ILE A 174 14.03 16.26 0.93
C ILE A 174 14.13 16.91 -0.43
N ILE A 175 14.21 16.10 -1.49
CA ILE A 175 14.07 16.53 -2.87
C ILE A 175 12.93 15.75 -3.51
N VAL A 176 11.95 16.47 -4.08
CA VAL A 176 10.82 15.85 -4.76
C VAL A 176 11.10 15.75 -6.25
N GLY A 177 11.14 14.53 -6.76
CA GLY A 177 11.35 14.25 -8.17
C GLY A 177 10.06 14.35 -8.99
N ALA A 178 10.24 14.77 -10.25
CA ALA A 178 9.16 14.76 -11.23
C ALA A 178 8.85 13.31 -11.66
N LEU A 179 7.56 13.00 -11.77
CA LEU A 179 7.13 11.73 -12.35
C LEU A 179 7.19 11.80 -13.88
N PRO A 180 7.57 10.70 -14.56
CA PRO A 180 7.52 10.63 -16.02
C PRO A 180 6.12 11.02 -16.53
N ASN A 181 6.09 11.78 -17.63
CA ASN A 181 4.84 12.19 -18.30
C ASN A 181 3.89 13.07 -17.46
N ARG A 182 4.38 13.70 -16.39
CA ARG A 182 3.62 14.70 -15.63
C ARG A 182 4.36 16.03 -15.64
N SER A 183 3.60 17.12 -15.58
CA SER A 183 4.16 18.48 -15.42
C SER A 183 5.11 18.51 -14.22
N THR A 184 6.30 19.04 -14.43
CA THR A 184 7.35 19.10 -13.39
C THR A 184 6.96 20.02 -12.24
N GLY A 185 6.30 21.16 -12.52
CA GLY A 185 6.07 22.19 -11.51
C GLY A 185 7.39 22.53 -10.79
N ASN A 186 7.37 22.53 -9.46
CA ASN A 186 8.57 22.74 -8.63
C ASN A 186 9.33 21.44 -8.32
N ARG A 187 9.18 20.40 -9.14
CA ARG A 187 9.83 19.10 -8.95
C ARG A 187 11.07 18.98 -9.82
N VAL A 188 12.08 18.32 -9.28
CA VAL A 188 13.37 18.13 -9.95
C VAL A 188 13.28 17.00 -10.96
N ALA A 189 13.86 17.15 -12.14
CA ALA A 189 13.93 16.08 -13.13
C ALA A 189 14.70 14.87 -12.57
N LEU A 190 14.33 13.65 -12.98
CA LEU A 190 14.94 12.43 -12.44
C LEU A 190 16.47 12.40 -12.68
N SER A 191 16.90 12.88 -13.83
CA SER A 191 18.33 12.98 -14.19
C SER A 191 19.13 13.93 -13.28
N GLU A 192 18.47 14.92 -12.72
CA GLU A 192 19.07 15.88 -11.79
C GLU A 192 18.93 15.43 -10.33
N LEU A 193 17.89 14.66 -10.02
CA LEU A 193 17.62 14.10 -8.69
C LEU A 193 18.64 13.01 -8.32
N LEU A 194 18.84 12.03 -9.23
CA LEU A 194 19.64 10.84 -8.93
C LEU A 194 21.07 11.14 -8.46
N PRO A 195 21.80 12.12 -9.03
CA PRO A 195 23.13 12.46 -8.53
C PRO A 195 23.15 13.12 -7.15
N GLN A 196 22.00 13.61 -6.65
CA GLN A 196 21.89 14.35 -5.39
C GLN A 196 21.44 13.47 -4.22
N VAL A 197 20.91 12.27 -4.49
CA VAL A 197 20.51 11.37 -3.43
C VAL A 197 21.68 10.55 -2.93
N ALA A 198 21.73 10.29 -1.63
CA ALA A 198 22.84 9.59 -1.01
C ALA A 198 23.01 8.16 -1.55
N HIS A 199 24.22 7.78 -1.72
CA HIS A 199 24.68 6.43 -2.01
C HIS A 199 24.98 5.69 -0.72
#